data_b723dd57bce927fe55cf00e6584f8dcf
#
_entry.id   b723dd57bce927fe55cf00e6584f8dcf
#
_cell.length_a   1.000
_cell.length_b   1.000
_cell.length_c   1.000
_cell.angle_alpha   90.00
_cell.angle_beta   90.00
_cell.angle_gamma   90.00
#
_symmetry.space_group_name_H-M   'P 1'
#
loop_
_entity.id
_entity.type
_entity.pdbx_description
1 polymer ?
#
loop_
_entity_poly.entity_id
_entity_poly.type
_entity_poly.pdbx_seq_one_letter_code
_entity_poly.pdbx_strand_id
1 'polypeptide(L)'
;MGTTVVSVLAVNDHVALAHVGDSRIYRVRGEQIVQLSRDHSLVQQQVDRGIISAQEAQGSQYRHLITRALGLEESVEVDLAEQPVLPGDLLLLCSDGLSDLLEDEEMLAIVRDHADDLEKACQILVDRANYKGGDDNITTLLIQAQAGDRGCAHHQGGGAGMLARVKGMLGR
;
A
#
# COMPACT_ATOMS: atom_id res chain seq x y z
N MET A 1 3.38 -18.53 14.82
CA MET A 1 2.48 -17.41 14.51
C MET A 1 3.22 -16.53 13.52
N GLY A 2 2.60 -16.19 12.39
CA GLY A 2 3.20 -15.32 11.35
C GLY A 2 2.43 -14.03 11.20
N THR A 3 3.08 -13.00 10.63
CA THR A 3 2.44 -11.73 10.26
C THR A 3 3.06 -11.19 8.98
N THR A 4 2.29 -10.39 8.26
CA THR A 4 2.75 -9.58 7.13
C THR A 4 3.24 -8.21 7.61
N VAL A 5 4.07 -7.55 6.83
CA VAL A 5 4.53 -6.19 7.10
C VAL A 5 4.66 -5.41 5.80
N VAL A 6 4.15 -4.19 5.80
CA VAL A 6 4.43 -3.16 4.80
C VAL A 6 4.92 -1.90 5.52
N SER A 7 5.95 -1.27 4.97
CA SER A 7 6.59 -0.11 5.56
C SER A 7 7.01 0.89 4.49
N VAL A 8 6.87 2.16 4.81
CA VAL A 8 7.30 3.29 3.97
C VAL A 8 8.15 4.24 4.82
N LEU A 9 9.34 4.52 4.36
CA LEU A 9 10.22 5.53 4.91
C LEU A 9 10.41 6.67 3.90
N ALA A 10 9.93 7.86 4.24
CA ALA A 10 10.10 9.04 3.42
C ALA A 10 11.48 9.67 3.65
N VAL A 11 12.25 9.87 2.57
CA VAL A 11 13.56 10.49 2.59
C VAL A 11 13.66 11.49 1.43
N ASN A 12 13.59 12.77 1.74
CA ASN A 12 13.57 13.86 0.75
C ASN A 12 12.43 13.67 -0.28
N ASP A 13 12.77 13.48 -1.56
CA ASP A 13 11.87 13.30 -2.70
C ASP A 13 11.69 11.83 -3.09
N HIS A 14 12.11 10.89 -2.23
CA HIS A 14 11.98 9.46 -2.42
C HIS A 14 11.32 8.80 -1.22
N VAL A 15 10.74 7.64 -1.46
CA VAL A 15 10.30 6.72 -0.41
C VAL A 15 11.02 5.40 -0.56
N ALA A 16 11.56 4.90 0.54
CA ALA A 16 12.01 3.53 0.65
C ALA A 16 10.84 2.67 1.13
N LEU A 17 10.60 1.58 0.43
CA LEU A 17 9.53 0.63 0.69
C LEU A 17 10.15 -0.67 1.17
N ALA A 18 9.54 -1.28 2.18
CA ALA A 18 9.88 -2.62 2.62
C ALA A 18 8.61 -3.42 2.84
N HIS A 19 8.55 -4.67 2.34
CA HIS A 19 7.40 -5.50 2.58
C HIS A 19 7.73 -6.99 2.68
N VAL A 20 6.89 -7.71 3.44
CA VAL A 20 6.84 -9.16 3.57
C VAL A 20 5.38 -9.57 3.69
N GLY A 21 4.91 -10.44 2.80
CA GLY A 21 3.52 -10.94 2.79
C GLY A 21 2.72 -10.44 1.60
N ASP A 22 1.41 -10.32 1.76
CA ASP A 22 0.40 -9.95 0.78
C ASP A 22 -0.32 -8.63 1.09
N SER A 23 0.03 -7.98 2.18
CA SER A 23 -0.35 -6.58 2.40
C SER A 23 0.29 -5.69 1.35
N ARG A 24 -0.43 -4.69 0.86
CA ARG A 24 -0.03 -3.95 -0.34
C ARG A 24 0.30 -2.49 -0.09
N ILE A 25 1.14 -1.96 -0.96
CA ILE A 25 1.47 -0.54 -1.05
C ILE A 25 1.10 -0.08 -2.44
N TYR A 26 0.25 0.94 -2.53
CA TYR A 26 -0.14 1.59 -3.78
C TYR A 26 0.32 3.04 -3.80
N ARG A 27 0.60 3.55 -5.00
CA ARG A 27 0.76 4.99 -5.26
C ARG A 27 -0.39 5.48 -6.11
N VAL A 28 -1.07 6.53 -5.65
CA VAL A 28 -2.05 7.28 -6.41
C VAL A 28 -1.40 8.59 -6.86
N ARG A 29 -1.38 8.82 -8.18
CA ARG A 29 -0.87 10.02 -8.82
C ARG A 29 -1.81 10.44 -9.94
N GLY A 30 -2.50 11.57 -9.76
CA GLY A 30 -3.54 12.01 -10.70
C GLY A 30 -4.64 10.96 -10.88
N GLU A 31 -4.83 10.49 -12.10
CA GLU A 31 -5.85 9.50 -12.47
C GLU A 31 -5.32 8.05 -12.46
N GLN A 32 -4.20 7.80 -11.80
CA GLN A 32 -3.59 6.48 -11.81
C GLN A 32 -3.34 5.96 -10.40
N ILE A 33 -3.66 4.69 -10.19
CA ILE A 33 -3.24 3.90 -9.05
C ILE A 33 -2.28 2.82 -9.54
N VAL A 34 -1.19 2.62 -8.84
CA VAL A 34 -0.17 1.61 -9.18
C VAL A 34 0.24 0.89 -7.92
N GLN A 35 0.12 -0.43 -7.90
CA GLN A 35 0.67 -1.27 -6.84
C GLN A 35 2.21 -1.24 -6.92
N LEU A 36 2.86 -0.88 -5.82
CA LEU A 36 4.32 -0.79 -5.71
C LEU A 36 4.94 -2.03 -5.04
N SER A 37 4.19 -2.73 -4.20
CA SER A 37 4.58 -4.01 -3.62
C SER A 37 4.21 -5.17 -4.54
N ARG A 38 4.82 -6.32 -4.33
CA ARG A 38 4.49 -7.56 -5.06
C ARG A 38 4.15 -8.64 -4.06
N ASP A 39 2.93 -9.19 -4.13
CA ASP A 39 2.42 -10.13 -3.14
C ASP A 39 3.29 -11.38 -3.01
N HIS A 40 3.63 -11.75 -1.79
CA HIS A 40 4.27 -13.03 -1.49
C HIS A 40 3.19 -14.11 -1.33
N SER A 41 2.46 -14.38 -2.41
CA SER A 41 1.40 -15.39 -2.47
C SER A 41 1.72 -16.47 -3.51
N LEU A 42 1.08 -17.63 -3.34
CA LEU A 42 1.23 -18.75 -4.28
C LEU A 42 0.73 -18.35 -5.68
N VAL A 43 -0.39 -17.65 -5.75
CA VAL A 43 -0.97 -17.22 -7.03
C VAL A 43 -0.08 -16.20 -7.74
N GLN A 44 0.54 -15.28 -7.02
CA GLN A 44 1.48 -14.33 -7.60
C GLN A 44 2.71 -15.04 -8.19
N GLN A 45 3.25 -16.05 -7.49
CA GLN A 45 4.35 -16.86 -8.03
C GLN A 45 3.96 -17.59 -9.32
N GLN A 46 2.71 -18.04 -9.44
CA GLN A 46 2.22 -18.69 -10.65
C GLN A 46 2.06 -17.71 -11.81
N VAL A 47 1.58 -16.49 -11.53
CA VAL A 47 1.51 -15.39 -12.51
C VAL A 47 2.91 -15.06 -13.02
N ASP A 48 3.88 -14.92 -12.12
CA ASP A 48 5.27 -14.59 -12.45
C ASP A 48 5.95 -15.62 -13.35
N ARG A 49 5.58 -16.87 -13.18
CA ARG A 49 6.07 -17.99 -14.01
C ARG A 49 5.26 -18.17 -15.31
N GLY A 50 4.24 -17.33 -15.53
CA GLY A 50 3.34 -17.45 -16.70
C GLY A 50 2.47 -18.70 -16.69
N ILE A 51 2.25 -19.32 -15.51
CA ILE A 51 1.42 -20.53 -15.37
C ILE A 51 -0.07 -20.16 -15.41
N ILE A 52 -0.42 -19.04 -14.79
CA ILE A 52 -1.78 -18.47 -14.81
C ILE A 52 -1.70 -16.97 -15.15
N SER A 53 -2.80 -16.42 -15.66
CA SER A 53 -2.96 -14.97 -15.84
C SER A 53 -3.29 -14.27 -14.51
N ALA A 54 -3.11 -12.96 -14.46
CA ALA A 54 -3.51 -12.15 -13.29
C ALA A 54 -5.03 -12.27 -13.02
N GLN A 55 -5.84 -12.38 -14.05
CA GLN A 55 -7.29 -12.57 -13.92
C GLN A 55 -7.65 -13.93 -13.30
N GLU A 56 -6.97 -15.01 -13.69
CA GLU A 56 -7.15 -16.33 -13.09
C GLU A 56 -6.70 -16.36 -11.62
N ALA A 57 -5.66 -15.60 -11.29
CA ALA A 57 -5.17 -15.48 -9.91
C ALA A 57 -6.23 -14.88 -8.97
N GLN A 58 -6.95 -13.83 -9.40
CA GLN A 58 -8.02 -13.20 -8.62
C GLN A 58 -9.16 -14.18 -8.29
N GLY A 59 -9.51 -15.06 -9.22
CA GLY A 59 -10.56 -16.09 -9.03
C GLY A 59 -10.09 -17.37 -8.32
N SER A 60 -8.81 -17.48 -7.96
CA SER A 60 -8.25 -18.71 -7.40
C SER A 60 -8.66 -18.91 -5.94
N GLN A 61 -9.02 -20.15 -5.59
CA GLN A 61 -9.23 -20.55 -4.19
C GLN A 61 -7.95 -20.49 -3.34
N TYR A 62 -6.79 -20.39 -3.97
CA TYR A 62 -5.47 -20.33 -3.34
C TYR A 62 -4.95 -18.90 -3.20
N ARG A 63 -5.76 -17.86 -3.50
CA ARG A 63 -5.33 -16.46 -3.45
C ARG A 63 -4.82 -16.01 -2.07
N HIS A 64 -5.34 -16.59 -0.98
CA HIS A 64 -4.95 -16.28 0.40
C HIS A 64 -3.75 -17.10 0.91
N LEU A 65 -3.13 -17.95 0.06
CA LEU A 65 -1.96 -18.71 0.46
C LEU A 65 -0.69 -17.86 0.34
N ILE A 66 -0.26 -17.30 1.46
CA ILE A 66 1.00 -16.56 1.55
C ILE A 66 2.19 -17.52 1.56
N THR A 67 3.24 -17.15 0.84
CA THR A 67 4.49 -17.93 0.72
C THR A 67 5.62 -17.36 1.56
N ARG A 68 5.43 -16.17 2.16
CA ARG A 68 6.44 -15.49 2.97
C ARG A 68 5.76 -14.64 4.04
N ALA A 69 6.10 -14.87 5.32
CA ALA A 69 5.61 -14.10 6.47
C ALA A 69 6.67 -14.03 7.57
N LEU A 70 6.65 -12.95 8.36
CA LEU A 70 7.51 -12.84 9.55
C LEU A 70 7.09 -13.84 10.62
N GLY A 71 8.07 -14.47 11.26
CA GLY A 71 7.87 -15.36 12.41
C GLY A 71 7.51 -16.80 12.06
N LEU A 72 7.53 -17.19 10.78
CA LEU A 72 7.39 -18.60 10.36
C LEU A 72 8.75 -19.29 10.27
N GLU A 73 9.79 -18.58 9.88
CA GLU A 73 11.16 -19.06 9.73
C GLU A 73 12.11 -18.20 10.58
N GLU A 74 13.33 -18.69 10.83
CA GLU A 74 14.37 -17.97 11.59
C GLU A 74 14.82 -16.69 10.87
N SER A 75 14.75 -16.66 9.55
CA SER A 75 15.06 -15.51 8.72
C SER A 75 14.05 -15.39 7.58
N VAL A 76 13.75 -14.17 7.16
CA VAL A 76 12.84 -13.90 6.04
C VAL A 76 13.51 -12.92 5.08
N GLU A 77 13.37 -13.18 3.80
CA GLU A 77 13.78 -12.24 2.75
C GLU A 77 12.76 -11.10 2.66
N VAL A 78 13.24 -9.86 2.83
CA VAL A 78 12.43 -8.65 2.75
C VAL A 78 12.59 -8.04 1.37
N ASP A 79 11.49 -7.77 0.67
CA ASP A 79 11.55 -7.02 -0.57
C ASP A 79 11.72 -5.53 -0.25
N LEU A 80 12.74 -4.93 -0.88
CA LEU A 80 13.07 -3.52 -0.74
C LEU A 80 12.98 -2.83 -2.10
N ALA A 81 12.40 -1.63 -2.12
CA ALA A 81 12.33 -0.80 -3.31
C ALA A 81 12.46 0.68 -2.96
N GLU A 82 12.95 1.49 -3.88
CA GLU A 82 12.93 2.95 -3.79
C GLU A 82 12.08 3.52 -4.91
N GLN A 83 11.28 4.54 -4.58
CA GLN A 83 10.41 5.19 -5.54
C GLN A 83 10.48 6.70 -5.40
N PRO A 84 10.60 7.45 -6.50
CA PRO A 84 10.47 8.90 -6.47
C PRO A 84 9.02 9.28 -6.21
N VAL A 85 8.82 10.26 -5.33
CA VAL A 85 7.51 10.81 -5.01
C VAL A 85 7.45 12.29 -5.34
N LEU A 86 6.30 12.74 -5.81
CA LEU A 86 6.03 14.13 -6.16
C LEU A 86 5.04 14.71 -5.15
N PRO A 87 5.09 16.04 -4.92
CA PRO A 87 4.03 16.70 -4.16
C PRO A 87 2.65 16.39 -4.75
N GLY A 88 1.72 15.98 -3.89
CA GLY A 88 0.38 15.55 -4.29
C GLY A 88 0.22 14.04 -4.46
N ASP A 89 1.31 13.26 -4.51
CA ASP A 89 1.19 11.79 -4.48
C ASP A 89 0.55 11.33 -3.17
N LEU A 90 -0.27 10.30 -3.29
CA LEU A 90 -0.83 9.58 -2.15
C LEU A 90 -0.31 8.14 -2.16
N LEU A 91 0.17 7.67 -1.01
CA LEU A 91 0.52 6.28 -0.79
C LEU A 91 -0.56 5.63 0.07
N LEU A 92 -1.16 4.56 -0.42
CA LEU A 92 -2.10 3.74 0.32
C LEU A 92 -1.40 2.44 0.70
N LEU A 93 -1.33 2.17 2.01
CA LEU A 93 -0.92 0.89 2.56
C LEU A 93 -2.17 0.19 3.09
N CYS A 94 -2.34 -1.08 2.77
CA CYS A 94 -3.51 -1.82 3.22
C CYS A 94 -3.21 -3.31 3.47
N SER A 95 -4.04 -3.93 4.31
CA SER A 95 -4.13 -5.39 4.41
C SER A 95 -4.93 -5.97 3.24
N ASP A 96 -4.83 -7.29 3.06
CA ASP A 96 -5.61 -8.08 2.09
C ASP A 96 -7.13 -7.92 2.26
N GLY A 97 -7.63 -7.75 3.49
CA GLY A 97 -9.04 -7.47 3.76
C GLY A 97 -9.60 -6.24 3.02
N LEU A 98 -8.74 -5.30 2.58
CA LEU A 98 -9.15 -4.23 1.67
C LEU A 98 -9.03 -4.66 0.21
N SER A 99 -7.82 -5.08 -0.21
CA SER A 99 -7.48 -5.31 -1.62
C SER A 99 -8.12 -6.55 -2.23
N ASP A 100 -8.66 -7.45 -1.42
CA ASP A 100 -9.45 -8.60 -1.89
C ASP A 100 -10.91 -8.25 -2.20
N LEU A 101 -11.39 -7.13 -1.66
CA LEU A 101 -12.79 -6.70 -1.79
C LEU A 101 -12.96 -5.47 -2.69
N LEU A 102 -11.95 -4.60 -2.78
CA LEU A 102 -12.00 -3.39 -3.60
C LEU A 102 -11.05 -3.50 -4.78
N GLU A 103 -11.58 -3.24 -5.98
CA GLU A 103 -10.77 -3.12 -7.18
C GLU A 103 -9.97 -1.81 -7.19
N ASP A 104 -8.87 -1.78 -7.94
CA ASP A 104 -7.95 -0.65 -8.00
C ASP A 104 -8.67 0.65 -8.42
N GLU A 105 -9.60 0.59 -9.38
CA GLU A 105 -10.37 1.74 -9.84
C GLU A 105 -11.30 2.30 -8.76
N GLU A 106 -11.87 1.44 -7.91
CA GLU A 106 -12.73 1.86 -6.81
C GLU A 106 -11.91 2.52 -5.69
N MET A 107 -10.75 1.95 -5.36
CA MET A 107 -9.81 2.55 -4.41
C MET A 107 -9.32 3.90 -4.92
N LEU A 108 -8.95 4.00 -6.21
CA LEU A 108 -8.53 5.24 -6.84
C LEU A 108 -9.60 6.33 -6.72
N ALA A 109 -10.85 6.01 -7.06
CA ALA A 109 -11.96 6.97 -6.99
C ALA A 109 -12.16 7.51 -5.57
N ILE A 110 -12.20 6.62 -4.56
CA ILE A 110 -12.38 7.01 -3.16
C ILE A 110 -11.23 7.90 -2.67
N VAL A 111 -9.98 7.50 -2.92
CA VAL A 111 -8.79 8.23 -2.45
C VAL A 111 -8.69 9.59 -3.12
N ARG A 112 -8.98 9.68 -4.41
CA ARG A 112 -8.96 10.94 -5.16
C ARG A 112 -10.05 11.90 -4.74
N ASP A 113 -11.28 11.42 -4.60
CA ASP A 113 -12.44 12.25 -4.27
C ASP A 113 -12.37 12.82 -2.83
N HIS A 114 -11.50 12.24 -2.00
CA HIS A 114 -11.28 12.65 -0.61
C HIS A 114 -9.80 12.97 -0.30
N ALA A 115 -9.01 13.38 -1.31
CA ALA A 115 -7.59 13.68 -1.14
C ALA A 115 -7.30 14.82 -0.14
N ASP A 116 -8.27 15.71 0.08
CA ASP A 116 -8.19 16.79 1.07
C ASP A 116 -8.47 16.32 2.51
N ASP A 117 -9.17 15.18 2.67
CA ASP A 117 -9.54 14.59 3.95
C ASP A 117 -9.18 13.09 3.99
N LEU A 118 -7.91 12.80 4.30
CA LEU A 118 -7.38 11.43 4.30
C LEU A 118 -8.06 10.53 5.34
N GLU A 119 -8.53 11.10 6.45
CA GLU A 119 -9.24 10.34 7.48
C GLU A 119 -10.58 9.83 6.96
N LYS A 120 -11.31 10.71 6.28
CA LYS A 120 -12.57 10.36 5.62
C LYS A 120 -12.34 9.35 4.48
N ALA A 121 -11.28 9.52 3.68
CA ALA A 121 -10.92 8.55 2.65
C ALA A 121 -10.70 7.15 3.24
N CYS A 122 -9.89 7.04 4.32
CA CYS A 122 -9.66 5.77 5.02
C CYS A 122 -10.98 5.18 5.55
N GLN A 123 -11.86 5.99 6.17
CA GLN A 123 -13.13 5.52 6.66
C GLN A 123 -14.01 4.95 5.55
N ILE A 124 -14.12 5.65 4.41
CA ILE A 124 -14.93 5.20 3.27
C ILE A 124 -14.36 3.90 2.67
N LEU A 125 -13.03 3.76 2.56
CA LEU A 125 -12.40 2.53 2.11
C LEU A 125 -12.79 1.34 3.00
N VAL A 126 -12.68 1.50 4.31
CA VAL A 126 -13.06 0.46 5.28
C VAL A 126 -14.56 0.16 5.22
N ASP A 127 -15.42 1.19 5.22
CA ASP A 127 -16.88 1.01 5.15
C ASP A 127 -17.29 0.29 3.87
N ARG A 128 -16.62 0.62 2.76
CA ARG A 128 -16.91 0.01 1.46
C ARG A 128 -16.50 -1.46 1.40
N ALA A 129 -15.35 -1.81 1.95
CA ALA A 129 -14.93 -3.19 2.07
C ALA A 129 -15.85 -4.00 3.00
N ASN A 130 -16.23 -3.43 4.15
CA ASN A 130 -17.22 -4.04 5.04
C ASN A 130 -18.56 -4.27 4.36
N TYR A 131 -19.04 -3.32 3.55
CA TYR A 131 -20.29 -3.48 2.77
C TYR A 131 -20.21 -4.62 1.76
N LYS A 132 -19.03 -4.92 1.22
CA LYS A 132 -18.80 -6.01 0.26
C LYS A 132 -18.57 -7.40 0.90
N GLY A 133 -18.60 -7.49 2.21
CA GLY A 133 -18.49 -8.76 2.95
C GLY A 133 -17.79 -8.59 4.28
N GLY A 134 -16.67 -7.85 4.33
CA GLY A 134 -15.90 -7.66 5.55
C GLY A 134 -15.40 -8.98 6.14
N ASP A 135 -14.97 -9.90 5.28
CA ASP A 135 -14.63 -11.27 5.66
C ASP A 135 -13.36 -11.37 6.50
N ASP A 136 -12.52 -10.32 6.49
CA ASP A 136 -11.27 -10.23 7.26
C ASP A 136 -11.07 -8.84 7.88
N ASN A 137 -10.05 -8.71 8.73
CA ASN A 137 -9.67 -7.43 9.34
C ASN A 137 -9.11 -6.47 8.29
N ILE A 138 -9.65 -5.26 8.27
CA ILE A 138 -9.30 -4.24 7.27
C ILE A 138 -8.43 -3.19 7.95
N THR A 139 -7.22 -3.00 7.43
CA THR A 139 -6.33 -1.92 7.86
C THR A 139 -6.00 -1.05 6.65
N THR A 140 -6.14 0.27 6.79
CA THR A 140 -5.76 1.25 5.78
C THR A 140 -4.92 2.36 6.38
N LEU A 141 -3.91 2.80 5.63
CA LEU A 141 -3.07 3.93 5.98
C LEU A 141 -2.84 4.78 4.72
N LEU A 142 -3.17 6.05 4.77
CA LEU A 142 -2.91 7.01 3.69
C LEU A 142 -1.82 8.00 4.09
N ILE A 143 -0.85 8.20 3.21
CA ILE A 143 0.25 9.14 3.35
C ILE A 143 0.22 10.08 2.15
N GLN A 144 0.11 11.38 2.39
CA GLN A 144 0.19 12.40 1.33
C GLN A 144 1.58 13.04 1.30
N ALA A 145 2.19 13.02 0.14
CA ALA A 145 3.42 13.76 -0.13
C ALA A 145 3.10 15.25 -0.30
N GLN A 146 3.71 16.10 0.52
CA GLN A 146 3.52 17.55 0.47
C GLN A 146 4.82 18.24 0.07
N ALA A 147 4.72 19.38 -0.63
CA ALA A 147 5.89 20.23 -0.86
C ALA A 147 6.42 20.72 0.49
N GLY A 148 7.67 20.42 0.80
CA GLY A 148 8.32 20.91 2.00
C GLY A 148 8.50 22.42 1.93
N ASP A 149 8.09 23.13 2.96
CA ASP A 149 8.39 24.55 3.11
C ASP A 149 9.91 24.72 3.35
N ARG A 150 10.59 25.57 2.60
CA ARG A 150 12.04 25.83 2.73
C ARG A 150 12.38 26.67 3.97
N GLY A 151 11.62 26.52 5.03
CA GLY A 151 11.76 27.30 6.24
C GLY A 151 12.14 26.46 7.46
N CYS A 152 13.40 26.02 7.55
CA CYS A 152 14.21 25.98 8.77
C CYS A 152 15.59 25.39 8.49
N ALA A 153 16.53 26.30 8.36
CA ALA A 153 17.94 26.36 8.77
C ALA A 153 18.83 25.11 8.73
N HIS A 154 19.88 25.24 7.91
CA HIS A 154 21.24 24.73 8.12
C HIS A 154 21.45 23.20 8.26
N HIS A 155 21.41 22.53 7.11
CA HIS A 155 22.53 21.64 6.75
C HIS A 155 22.74 21.73 5.23
N GLN A 156 23.96 22.00 4.81
CA GLN A 156 24.35 22.14 3.40
C GLN A 156 24.17 20.80 2.67
N GLY A 157 23.13 20.73 1.86
CA GLY A 157 22.80 19.62 0.97
C GLY A 157 21.47 19.92 0.32
N GLY A 158 21.48 20.47 -0.90
CA GLY A 158 20.31 21.03 -1.56
C GLY A 158 19.30 19.95 -2.00
N GLY A 159 18.35 19.66 -1.13
CA GLY A 159 17.14 18.91 -1.44
C GLY A 159 15.95 19.58 -0.78
N ALA A 160 14.87 19.83 -1.51
CA ALA A 160 13.61 20.26 -0.93
C ALA A 160 13.06 19.11 -0.07
N GLY A 161 13.03 19.29 1.26
CA GLY A 161 12.45 18.30 2.16
C GLY A 161 10.96 18.13 1.89
N MET A 162 10.48 16.89 1.85
CA MET A 162 9.07 16.56 1.70
C MET A 162 8.47 16.27 3.07
N LEU A 163 7.29 16.85 3.35
CA LEU A 163 6.49 16.54 4.53
C LEU A 163 5.46 15.48 4.16
N ALA A 164 5.22 14.55 5.07
CA ALA A 164 4.20 13.54 4.91
C ALA A 164 3.05 13.78 5.89
N ARG A 165 1.82 13.78 5.39
CA ARG A 165 0.61 13.74 6.20
C ARG A 165 0.11 12.31 6.23
N VAL A 166 0.00 11.73 7.43
CA VAL A 166 -0.34 10.32 7.63
C VAL A 166 -1.70 10.21 8.31
N LYS A 167 -2.57 9.37 7.79
CA LYS A 167 -3.82 8.96 8.42
C LYS A 167 -4.03 7.46 8.21
N GLY A 168 -4.54 6.79 9.23
CA GLY A 168 -4.83 5.36 9.21
C GLY A 168 -6.15 5.04 9.87
N MET A 169 -6.77 3.93 9.43
CA MET A 169 -8.00 3.39 9.95
C MET A 169 -7.89 1.88 10.09
N LEU A 170 -8.43 1.37 11.19
CA LEU A 170 -8.61 -0.05 11.45
C LEU A 170 -10.10 -0.35 11.42
N GLY A 171 -10.51 -1.32 10.60
CA GLY A 171 -11.87 -1.83 10.50
C GLY A 171 -11.93 -3.32 10.85
N ARG A 172 -13.14 -3.77 11.09
CA ARG A 172 -13.45 -5.19 11.28
C ARG A 172 -14.01 -5.72 10.01
#